data_a9f8cbfeae0a3175788728902400650b
#
_entry.id   a9f8cbfeae0a3175788728902400650b
#
_cell.length_a   1.000
_cell.length_b   1.000
_cell.length_c   1.000
_cell.angle_alpha   90.00
_cell.angle_beta   90.00
_cell.angle_gamma   90.00
#
_symmetry.space_group_name_H-M   'P 1'
#
loop_
_entity.id
_entity.type
_entity.pdbx_description
1 polymer ?
#
loop_
_entity_poly.entity_id
_entity_poly.type
_entity_poly.pdbx_seq_one_letter_code
_entity_poly.pdbx_strand_id
1 'polypeptide(L)'
;EFYGLLKSIPQSGTFVANIGVIALNGMIDDILRLEDPDFKSLVEKRILLELKTSKLAAIRRTDENLNEIKEALEAYSEKVLNGEDAVEEDLLFHLAIAKAAGNSTLNTLMLMITPEIITNFEKYHVCDTKSSLTGIEEHAAIFKAIKEKNPTEVREKMKLHFKNLYEYCYNV
;
A
#
# COMPACT_ATOMS: atom_id res chain seq x y z
N GLU A 1 6.08 -1.46 16.03
CA GLU A 1 7.29 -0.92 15.37
C GLU A 1 6.83 -0.23 14.09
N PHE A 2 6.53 1.04 14.21
CA PHE A 2 5.84 1.86 13.21
C PHE A 2 6.59 1.87 11.87
N TYR A 3 6.08 1.15 10.86
CA TYR A 3 6.49 1.17 9.43
C TYR A 3 8.01 1.11 9.14
N GLY A 4 8.80 0.45 9.99
CA GLY A 4 10.25 0.35 9.81
C GLY A 4 11.03 1.62 10.15
N LEU A 5 10.37 2.66 10.67
CA LEU A 5 11.01 3.90 11.16
C LEU A 5 11.66 3.70 12.52
N LEU A 6 11.13 2.81 13.33
CA LEU A 6 11.64 2.47 14.64
C LEU A 6 12.13 1.02 14.66
N LYS A 7 13.32 0.80 15.19
CA LYS A 7 13.88 -0.52 15.44
C LYS A 7 14.04 -0.71 16.94
N SER A 8 13.25 -1.60 17.53
CA SER A 8 13.39 -1.99 18.93
C SER A 8 14.43 -3.11 19.04
N ILE A 9 15.42 -2.92 19.88
CA ILE A 9 16.41 -3.94 20.22
C ILE A 9 16.11 -4.36 21.66
N PRO A 10 15.82 -5.65 21.93
CA PRO A 10 15.57 -6.14 23.27
C PRO A 10 16.66 -5.68 24.23
N GLN A 11 16.28 -5.17 25.41
CA GLN A 11 17.15 -4.65 26.49
C GLN A 11 17.98 -3.39 26.13
N SER A 12 17.90 -2.87 24.89
CA SER A 12 18.70 -1.70 24.47
C SER A 12 17.85 -0.49 24.07
N GLY A 13 16.52 -0.65 23.98
CA GLY A 13 15.58 0.44 23.65
C GLY A 13 15.15 0.47 22.19
N THR A 14 14.40 1.52 21.85
CA THR A 14 13.89 1.75 20.50
C THR A 14 14.78 2.78 19.81
N PHE A 15 15.29 2.44 18.65
CA PHE A 15 16.19 3.29 17.86
C PHE A 15 15.50 3.71 16.56
N VAL A 16 15.82 4.92 16.12
CA VAL A 16 15.39 5.41 14.81
C VAL A 16 16.19 4.71 13.72
N ALA A 17 15.51 4.05 12.80
CA ALA A 17 16.16 3.23 11.79
C ALA A 17 16.97 4.03 10.76
N ASN A 18 16.59 5.28 10.47
CA ASN A 18 17.33 6.14 9.53
C ASN A 18 16.95 7.62 9.70
N ILE A 19 17.89 8.46 10.14
CA ILE A 19 17.70 9.90 10.34
C ILE A 19 17.31 10.60 9.02
N GLY A 20 17.83 10.15 7.89
CA GLY A 20 17.50 10.70 6.57
C GLY A 20 16.02 10.52 6.19
N VAL A 21 15.42 9.40 6.55
CA VAL A 21 13.99 9.13 6.30
C VAL A 21 13.12 10.03 7.18
N ILE A 22 13.52 10.29 8.43
CA ILE A 22 12.78 11.20 9.33
C ILE A 22 12.85 12.65 8.85
N ALA A 23 14.04 13.11 8.46
CA ALA A 23 14.20 14.46 7.93
C ALA A 23 13.39 14.63 6.63
N LEU A 24 13.38 13.62 5.76
CA LEU A 24 12.62 13.64 4.54
C LEU A 24 11.10 13.59 4.82
N ASN A 25 10.65 12.80 5.79
CA ASN A 25 9.25 12.78 6.22
C ASN A 25 8.82 14.15 6.76
N GLY A 26 9.63 14.77 7.62
CA GLY A 26 9.35 16.10 8.12
C GLY A 26 9.24 17.15 7.02
N MET A 27 10.17 17.15 6.06
CA MET A 27 10.13 18.09 4.93
C MET A 27 8.92 17.84 4.00
N ILE A 28 8.55 16.58 3.77
CA ILE A 28 7.39 16.25 2.94
C ILE A 28 6.09 16.52 3.69
N ASP A 29 6.01 16.24 4.98
CA ASP A 29 4.89 16.63 5.83
C ASP A 29 4.69 18.15 5.80
N ASP A 30 5.75 18.92 5.88
CA ASP A 30 5.69 20.37 5.78
C ASP A 30 5.22 20.84 4.38
N ILE A 31 5.69 20.20 3.32
CA ILE A 31 5.27 20.50 1.94
C ILE A 31 3.82 20.07 1.69
N LEU A 32 3.40 18.93 2.21
CA LEU A 32 2.03 18.43 2.07
C LEU A 32 1.03 19.21 2.95
N ARG A 33 1.46 19.74 4.09
CA ARG A 33 0.63 20.56 4.99
C ARG A 33 0.51 22.02 4.59
N LEU A 34 1.36 22.51 3.66
CA LEU A 34 1.23 23.85 3.10
C LEU A 34 -0.04 24.01 2.25
N GLU A 35 -0.55 22.93 1.73
CA GLU A 35 -1.90 22.84 1.15
C GLU A 35 -2.53 21.58 1.76
N ASP A 36 -3.68 21.68 2.43
CA ASP A 36 -4.45 20.50 2.85
C ASP A 36 -4.62 19.60 1.62
N PRO A 37 -3.88 18.47 1.49
CA PRO A 37 -3.96 17.66 0.30
C PRO A 37 -5.37 17.13 0.21
N ASP A 38 -6.11 17.53 -0.83
CA ASP A 38 -7.42 16.96 -1.03
C ASP A 38 -7.29 15.45 -1.23
N PHE A 39 -8.24 14.74 -0.70
CA PHE A 39 -8.23 13.26 -0.72
C PHE A 39 -8.07 12.71 -2.14
N LYS A 40 -8.60 13.39 -3.15
CA LYS A 40 -8.48 13.05 -4.55
C LYS A 40 -7.03 13.04 -5.03
N SER A 41 -6.27 14.11 -4.75
CA SER A 41 -4.84 14.18 -5.08
C SER A 41 -4.01 13.08 -4.41
N LEU A 42 -4.39 12.71 -3.18
CA LEU A 42 -3.72 11.63 -2.45
C LEU A 42 -3.98 10.27 -3.12
N VAL A 43 -5.22 9.99 -3.52
CA VAL A 43 -5.60 8.76 -4.24
C VAL A 43 -4.91 8.70 -5.61
N GLU A 44 -4.86 9.80 -6.36
CA GLU A 44 -4.14 9.87 -7.64
C GLU A 44 -2.66 9.49 -7.50
N LYS A 45 -1.98 10.04 -6.48
CA LYS A 45 -0.58 9.69 -6.17
C LYS A 45 -0.44 8.21 -5.85
N ARG A 46 -1.35 7.64 -5.03
CA ARG A 46 -1.38 6.21 -4.71
C ARG A 46 -1.48 5.37 -5.97
N ILE A 47 -2.48 5.62 -6.80
CA ILE A 47 -2.71 4.86 -8.05
C ILE A 47 -1.46 4.88 -8.95
N LEU A 48 -0.85 6.05 -9.15
CA LEU A 48 0.37 6.19 -9.97
C LEU A 48 1.53 5.36 -9.43
N LEU A 49 1.79 5.44 -8.12
CA LEU A 49 2.87 4.71 -7.49
C LEU A 49 2.63 3.19 -7.56
N GLU A 50 1.41 2.75 -7.26
CA GLU A 50 1.10 1.33 -7.19
C GLU A 50 1.03 0.65 -8.56
N LEU A 51 0.55 1.31 -9.60
CA LEU A 51 0.63 0.81 -10.97
C LEU A 51 2.10 0.62 -11.42
N LYS A 52 3.02 1.44 -10.91
CA LYS A 52 4.44 1.31 -11.22
C LYS A 52 5.12 0.25 -10.36
N THR A 53 4.89 0.27 -9.05
CA THR A 53 5.53 -0.66 -8.10
C THR A 53 5.07 -2.09 -8.33
N SER A 54 3.79 -2.34 -8.57
CA SER A 54 3.26 -3.68 -8.87
C SER A 54 3.88 -4.29 -10.13
N LYS A 55 4.03 -3.49 -11.18
CA LYS A 55 4.72 -3.93 -12.40
C LYS A 55 6.18 -4.29 -12.12
N LEU A 56 6.90 -3.48 -11.33
CA LEU A 56 8.28 -3.74 -10.96
C LEU A 56 8.39 -4.96 -10.03
N ALA A 57 7.45 -5.14 -9.10
CA ALA A 57 7.36 -6.31 -8.24
C ALA A 57 7.25 -7.60 -9.05
N ALA A 58 6.39 -7.66 -10.06
CA ALA A 58 6.29 -8.83 -10.95
C ALA A 58 7.61 -9.15 -11.66
N ILE A 59 8.43 -8.15 -11.97
CA ILE A 59 9.72 -8.33 -12.64
C ILE A 59 10.84 -8.73 -11.64
N ARG A 60 10.86 -8.15 -10.44
CA ARG A 60 12.03 -8.11 -9.55
C ARG A 60 11.87 -8.92 -8.27
N ARG A 61 10.64 -9.28 -7.88
CA ARG A 61 10.36 -9.94 -6.62
C ARG A 61 11.25 -11.15 -6.39
N THR A 62 11.72 -11.33 -5.18
CA THR A 62 12.34 -12.55 -4.67
C THR A 62 11.27 -13.52 -4.15
N ASP A 63 11.66 -14.74 -3.80
CA ASP A 63 10.73 -15.68 -3.16
C ASP A 63 10.38 -15.24 -1.73
N GLU A 64 11.29 -14.56 -1.03
CA GLU A 64 11.03 -13.92 0.25
C GLU A 64 9.96 -12.83 0.13
N ASN A 65 10.09 -11.93 -0.85
CA ASN A 65 9.06 -10.92 -1.11
C ASN A 65 7.71 -11.55 -1.44
N LEU A 66 7.70 -12.66 -2.18
CA LEU A 66 6.46 -13.35 -2.50
C LEU A 66 5.79 -13.92 -1.25
N ASN A 67 6.56 -14.44 -0.29
CA ASN A 67 6.04 -14.90 1.00
C ASN A 67 5.46 -13.72 1.82
N GLU A 68 6.17 -12.58 1.88
CA GLU A 68 5.67 -11.39 2.59
C GLU A 68 4.34 -10.90 1.99
N ILE A 69 4.23 -10.84 0.67
CA ILE A 69 2.97 -10.44 0.00
C ILE A 69 1.86 -11.45 0.31
N LYS A 70 2.17 -12.75 0.33
CA LYS A 70 1.21 -13.80 0.64
C LYS A 70 0.70 -13.68 2.08
N GLU A 71 1.59 -13.50 3.05
CA GLU A 71 1.23 -13.31 4.47
C GLU A 71 0.32 -12.09 4.66
N ALA A 72 0.61 -10.97 3.99
CA ALA A 72 -0.22 -9.79 4.03
C ALA A 72 -1.62 -10.03 3.40
N LEU A 73 -1.69 -10.77 2.29
CA LEU A 73 -2.96 -11.16 1.67
C LEU A 73 -3.78 -12.07 2.58
N GLU A 74 -3.15 -13.01 3.26
CA GLU A 74 -3.81 -13.93 4.20
C GLU A 74 -4.37 -13.16 5.40
N ALA A 75 -3.60 -12.23 5.98
CA ALA A 75 -4.06 -11.38 7.08
C ALA A 75 -5.26 -10.51 6.68
N TYR A 76 -5.20 -9.86 5.51
CA TYR A 76 -6.32 -9.10 4.96
C TYR A 76 -7.57 -9.98 4.79
N SER A 77 -7.40 -11.16 4.18
CA SER A 77 -8.51 -12.07 3.91
C SER A 77 -9.17 -12.59 5.19
N GLU A 78 -8.38 -12.89 6.22
CA GLU A 78 -8.87 -13.35 7.52
C GLU A 78 -9.75 -12.27 8.18
N LYS A 79 -9.32 -11.02 8.23
CA LYS A 79 -10.11 -9.92 8.80
C LYS A 79 -11.41 -9.70 8.05
N VAL A 80 -11.35 -9.66 6.72
CA VAL A 80 -12.55 -9.50 5.88
C VAL A 80 -13.55 -10.63 6.11
N LEU A 81 -13.10 -11.88 6.17
CA LEU A 81 -13.98 -13.04 6.39
C LEU A 81 -14.59 -13.05 7.80
N ASN A 82 -13.90 -12.47 8.79
CA ASN A 82 -14.41 -12.29 10.14
C ASN A 82 -15.37 -11.09 10.26
N GLY A 83 -15.54 -10.28 9.23
CA GLY A 83 -16.35 -9.07 9.24
C GLY A 83 -15.72 -7.92 10.04
N GLU A 84 -14.40 -7.94 10.19
CA GLU A 84 -13.61 -6.91 10.86
C GLU A 84 -13.17 -5.82 9.86
N ASP A 85 -12.78 -4.66 10.39
CA ASP A 85 -12.12 -3.63 9.60
C ASP A 85 -10.75 -4.12 9.15
N ALA A 86 -10.48 -4.03 7.85
CA ALA A 86 -9.27 -4.54 7.20
C ALA A 86 -8.51 -3.45 6.40
N VAL A 87 -8.78 -2.17 6.67
CA VAL A 87 -8.11 -1.05 5.95
C VAL A 87 -6.61 -1.08 6.16
N GLU A 88 -6.15 -1.37 7.37
CA GLU A 88 -4.72 -1.46 7.66
C GLU A 88 -4.06 -2.64 6.91
N GLU A 89 -4.69 -3.80 6.90
CA GLU A 89 -4.19 -5.00 6.21
C GLU A 89 -4.22 -4.84 4.69
N ASP A 90 -5.22 -4.15 4.13
CA ASP A 90 -5.26 -3.74 2.73
C ASP A 90 -3.99 -2.97 2.36
N LEU A 91 -3.68 -1.94 3.14
CA LEU A 91 -2.51 -1.11 2.90
C LEU A 91 -1.19 -1.84 3.14
N LEU A 92 -1.12 -2.75 4.10
CA LEU A 92 0.07 -3.59 4.32
C LEU A 92 0.34 -4.51 3.13
N PHE A 93 -0.70 -5.07 2.49
CA PHE A 93 -0.57 -5.82 1.24
C PHE A 93 0.05 -4.97 0.12
N HIS A 94 -0.45 -3.76 -0.07
CA HIS A 94 0.08 -2.83 -1.08
C HIS A 94 1.53 -2.38 -0.78
N LEU A 95 1.87 -2.17 0.50
CA LEU A 95 3.24 -1.87 0.92
C LEU A 95 4.20 -3.04 0.68
N ALA A 96 3.77 -4.28 0.92
CA ALA A 96 4.58 -5.46 0.60
C ALA A 96 4.88 -5.54 -0.91
N ILE A 97 3.92 -5.22 -1.77
CA ILE A 97 4.13 -5.11 -3.21
C ILE A 97 5.12 -3.98 -3.55
N ALA A 98 4.98 -2.81 -2.92
CA ALA A 98 5.89 -1.69 -3.14
C ALA A 98 7.33 -2.03 -2.75
N LYS A 99 7.53 -2.75 -1.64
CA LYS A 99 8.84 -3.29 -1.19
C LYS A 99 9.41 -4.25 -2.24
N ALA A 100 8.59 -5.17 -2.75
CA ALA A 100 8.98 -6.15 -3.76
C ALA A 100 9.36 -5.53 -5.12
N ALA A 101 9.00 -4.27 -5.36
CA ALA A 101 9.43 -3.52 -6.55
C ALA A 101 10.95 -3.33 -6.64
N GLY A 102 11.71 -3.53 -5.55
CA GLY A 102 13.16 -3.37 -5.51
C GLY A 102 13.61 -1.94 -5.87
N ASN A 103 12.80 -0.94 -5.50
CA ASN A 103 13.10 0.48 -5.66
C ASN A 103 12.82 1.19 -4.34
N SER A 104 13.89 1.48 -3.58
CA SER A 104 13.81 2.07 -2.25
C SER A 104 13.09 3.43 -2.24
N THR A 105 13.30 4.25 -3.25
CA THR A 105 12.64 5.56 -3.35
C THR A 105 11.12 5.42 -3.52
N LEU A 106 10.67 4.54 -4.43
CA LEU A 106 9.23 4.30 -4.60
C LEU A 106 8.61 3.68 -3.35
N ASN A 107 9.32 2.75 -2.69
CA ASN A 107 8.87 2.18 -1.43
C ASN A 107 8.74 3.26 -0.33
N THR A 108 9.72 4.15 -0.21
CA THR A 108 9.67 5.28 0.74
C THR A 108 8.48 6.19 0.45
N LEU A 109 8.24 6.54 -0.81
CA LEU A 109 7.07 7.36 -1.18
C LEU A 109 5.75 6.68 -0.81
N MET A 110 5.63 5.37 -1.02
CA MET A 110 4.45 4.62 -0.57
C MET A 110 4.26 4.66 0.94
N LEU A 111 5.34 4.44 1.71
CA LEU A 111 5.32 4.53 3.17
C LEU A 111 4.88 5.91 3.67
N MET A 112 5.27 6.98 2.97
CA MET A 112 4.92 8.35 3.35
C MET A 112 3.45 8.68 3.17
N ILE A 113 2.84 8.23 2.06
CA ILE A 113 1.43 8.55 1.77
C ILE A 113 0.45 7.63 2.50
N THR A 114 0.88 6.46 2.94
CA THR A 114 0.01 5.44 3.55
C THR A 114 -0.73 5.92 4.80
N PRO A 115 -0.12 6.59 5.80
CA PRO A 115 -0.83 7.05 6.99
C PRO A 115 -1.98 8.01 6.67
N GLU A 116 -1.79 8.91 5.71
CA GLU A 116 -2.82 9.85 5.27
C GLU A 116 -3.96 9.14 4.54
N ILE A 117 -3.64 8.08 3.78
CA ILE A 117 -4.65 7.24 3.13
C ILE A 117 -5.52 6.55 4.16
N ILE A 118 -4.94 5.94 5.22
CA ILE A 118 -5.69 5.30 6.31
C ILE A 118 -6.67 6.29 6.92
N THR A 119 -6.17 7.43 7.38
CA THR A 119 -6.98 8.47 8.04
C THR A 119 -8.14 8.95 7.15
N ASN A 120 -7.88 9.11 5.86
CA ASN A 120 -8.92 9.57 4.94
C ASN A 120 -9.90 8.46 4.56
N PHE A 121 -9.47 7.21 4.43
CA PHE A 121 -10.36 6.07 4.16
C PHE A 121 -11.34 5.85 5.30
N GLU A 122 -10.89 5.94 6.55
CA GLU A 122 -11.74 5.90 7.74
C GLU A 122 -12.73 7.08 7.73
N LYS A 123 -12.25 8.30 7.49
CA LYS A 123 -13.06 9.52 7.50
C LYS A 123 -14.16 9.52 6.45
N TYR A 124 -13.87 9.04 5.24
CA TYR A 124 -14.80 9.07 4.10
C TYR A 124 -15.53 7.75 3.87
N HIS A 125 -15.32 6.75 4.73
CA HIS A 125 -15.94 5.42 4.62
C HIS A 125 -15.79 4.80 3.23
N VAL A 126 -14.59 4.91 2.65
CA VAL A 126 -14.30 4.48 1.27
C VAL A 126 -14.37 2.96 1.11
N CYS A 127 -14.14 2.21 2.19
CA CYS A 127 -14.23 0.75 2.21
C CYS A 127 -15.59 0.31 2.77
N ASP A 128 -16.56 0.10 1.89
CA ASP A 128 -17.86 -0.47 2.28
C ASP A 128 -17.74 -2.00 2.44
N THR A 129 -18.42 -2.59 3.42
CA THR A 129 -18.34 -4.03 3.74
C THR A 129 -18.68 -4.96 2.57
N LYS A 130 -19.47 -4.50 1.60
CA LYS A 130 -19.77 -5.25 0.38
C LYS A 130 -18.62 -5.28 -0.63
N SER A 131 -17.74 -4.29 -0.62
CA SER A 131 -16.54 -4.25 -1.46
C SER A 131 -15.42 -5.15 -0.94
N SER A 132 -15.47 -5.52 0.33
CA SER A 132 -14.41 -6.28 1.00
C SER A 132 -14.24 -7.72 0.47
N LEU A 133 -15.32 -8.45 0.17
CA LEU A 133 -15.23 -9.81 -0.41
C LEU A 133 -14.68 -9.78 -1.84
N THR A 134 -15.12 -8.83 -2.65
CA THR A 134 -14.55 -8.61 -4.00
C THR A 134 -13.07 -8.24 -3.90
N GLY A 135 -12.68 -7.48 -2.88
CA GLY A 135 -11.29 -7.12 -2.60
C GLY A 135 -10.38 -8.34 -2.42
N ILE A 136 -10.84 -9.40 -1.74
CA ILE A 136 -10.06 -10.64 -1.60
C ILE A 136 -9.74 -11.25 -2.96
N GLU A 137 -10.73 -11.34 -3.86
CA GLU A 137 -10.57 -11.90 -5.19
C GLU A 137 -9.61 -11.02 -6.05
N GLU A 138 -9.75 -9.72 -5.94
CA GLU A 138 -8.89 -8.75 -6.65
C GLU A 138 -7.43 -8.83 -6.16
N HIS A 139 -7.19 -8.84 -4.85
CA HIS A 139 -5.86 -9.00 -4.28
C HIS A 139 -5.25 -10.36 -4.62
N ALA A 140 -6.03 -11.43 -4.58
CA ALA A 140 -5.57 -12.76 -5.00
C ALA A 140 -5.16 -12.80 -6.48
N ALA A 141 -5.89 -12.09 -7.36
CA ALA A 141 -5.55 -11.97 -8.77
C ALA A 141 -4.26 -11.17 -8.99
N ILE A 142 -4.06 -10.08 -8.23
CA ILE A 142 -2.82 -9.29 -8.25
C ILE A 142 -1.65 -10.16 -7.78
N PHE A 143 -1.79 -10.83 -6.64
CA PHE A 143 -0.77 -11.73 -6.10
C PHE A 143 -0.38 -12.82 -7.11
N LYS A 144 -1.38 -13.47 -7.74
CA LYS A 144 -1.15 -14.49 -8.77
C LYS A 144 -0.32 -13.95 -9.92
N ALA A 145 -0.66 -12.77 -10.46
CA ALA A 145 0.07 -12.15 -11.55
C ALA A 145 1.53 -11.80 -11.17
N ILE A 146 1.77 -11.36 -9.92
CA ILE A 146 3.12 -11.14 -9.39
C ILE A 146 3.88 -12.46 -9.27
N LYS A 147 3.24 -13.51 -8.74
CA LYS A 147 3.81 -14.86 -8.62
C LYS A 147 4.24 -15.42 -9.97
N GLU A 148 3.43 -15.24 -10.99
CA GLU A 148 3.67 -15.70 -12.36
C GLU A 148 4.65 -14.80 -13.13
N LYS A 149 5.15 -13.73 -12.50
CA LYS A 149 6.06 -12.75 -13.14
C LYS A 149 5.48 -12.14 -14.43
N ASN A 150 4.17 -11.83 -14.40
CA ASN A 150 3.47 -11.24 -15.53
C ASN A 150 3.21 -9.73 -15.31
N PRO A 151 4.14 -8.83 -15.73
CA PRO A 151 4.02 -7.40 -15.46
C PRO A 151 2.89 -6.72 -16.22
N THR A 152 2.41 -7.30 -17.29
CA THR A 152 1.26 -6.77 -18.04
C THR A 152 -0.03 -7.08 -17.32
N GLU A 153 -0.20 -8.32 -16.89
CA GLU A 153 -1.39 -8.75 -16.18
C GLU A 153 -1.53 -8.08 -14.83
N VAL A 154 -0.44 -7.99 -14.03
CA VAL A 154 -0.52 -7.31 -12.74
C VAL A 154 -0.97 -5.87 -12.87
N ARG A 155 -0.52 -5.15 -13.91
CA ARG A 155 -0.97 -3.79 -14.17
C ARG A 155 -2.46 -3.71 -14.46
N GLU A 156 -3.00 -4.63 -15.24
CA GLU A 156 -4.44 -4.66 -15.56
C GLU A 156 -5.29 -5.07 -14.34
N LYS A 157 -4.81 -6.02 -13.51
CA LYS A 157 -5.48 -6.38 -12.24
C LYS A 157 -5.47 -5.22 -11.26
N MET A 158 -4.35 -4.50 -11.13
CA MET A 158 -4.25 -3.33 -10.27
C MET A 158 -5.16 -2.18 -10.75
N LYS A 159 -5.28 -1.96 -12.05
CA LYS A 159 -6.24 -0.98 -12.58
C LYS A 159 -7.68 -1.34 -12.25
N LEU A 160 -8.02 -2.63 -12.37
CA LEU A 160 -9.36 -3.11 -12.05
C LEU A 160 -9.67 -2.91 -10.57
N HIS A 161 -8.72 -3.24 -9.70
CA HIS A 161 -8.81 -3.04 -8.26
C HIS A 161 -9.03 -1.57 -7.90
N PHE A 162 -8.35 -0.65 -8.56
CA PHE A 162 -8.53 0.79 -8.32
C PHE A 162 -9.70 1.43 -9.09
N LYS A 163 -10.51 0.65 -9.81
CA LYS A 163 -11.57 1.22 -10.65
C LYS A 163 -12.50 2.16 -9.89
N ASN A 164 -13.00 1.74 -8.74
CA ASN A 164 -13.92 2.54 -7.93
C ASN A 164 -13.25 3.82 -7.40
N LEU A 165 -11.99 3.72 -6.97
CA LEU A 165 -11.21 4.88 -6.53
C LEU A 165 -10.91 5.83 -7.69
N TYR A 166 -10.65 5.29 -8.87
CA TYR A 166 -10.44 6.08 -10.07
C TYR A 166 -11.71 6.83 -10.49
N GLU A 167 -12.85 6.16 -10.47
CA GLU A 167 -14.16 6.77 -10.75
C GLU A 167 -14.47 7.88 -9.73
N TYR A 168 -14.15 7.68 -8.46
CA TYR A 168 -14.28 8.71 -7.43
C TYR A 168 -13.41 9.94 -7.73
N CYS A 169 -12.17 9.76 -8.17
CA CYS A 169 -11.25 10.86 -8.46
C CYS A 169 -11.64 11.65 -9.71
N TYR A 170 -12.11 10.99 -10.74
CA TYR A 170 -12.27 11.60 -12.06
C TYR A 170 -13.74 11.84 -12.45
N ASN A 171 -14.72 11.47 -11.61
CA ASN A 171 -16.16 11.61 -11.91
C ASN A 171 -16.54 11.07 -13.30
N VAL A 172 -15.98 9.91 -13.67
CA VAL A 172 -16.18 9.28 -14.98
C VAL A 172 -17.25 8.20 -14.88
#